data_be9141ebb3b73e5476941aef5eaf622e
#
_entry.id   be9141ebb3b73e5476941aef5eaf622e
#
_cell.length_a   1.000
_cell.length_b   1.000
_cell.length_c   1.000
_cell.angle_alpha   90.00
_cell.angle_beta   90.00
_cell.angle_gamma   90.00
#
_symmetry.space_group_name_H-M   'P 1'
#
loop_
_entity.id
_entity.type
_entity.pdbx_description
1 polymer ?
#
loop_
_entity_poly.entity_id
_entity_poly.type
_entity_poly.pdbx_seq_one_letter_code
_entity_poly.pdbx_strand_id
1 'polypeptide(L)'
;MTSAISRKRSTLVIATAVAAGALLTAGLTTGASAQPGKDNAPSGSPVALSASARADLLQDASAERSATAERIGLGAKEKLVVRDVVKDADGTTHTRYERTYDGLPVLGGDLVVHTAKSGELKGVTKATEATVKVASTDAKLGKSSVAKSAESTAAKAKTAQADAQAPRKVIWAASGKPVLAYETVVTGVQKDGTPSRLHVITDAATGKKLYQYQAIENGTGNSQYSGKVTVGSKKGTSGYELTDKARGGHRTFDLKHAESGAGKLFKDANDVWGNGKPTSAQTAAVDAAYGAQLTWDYYKSVHGRSGINGDGKGATSRVHFSNNYVNAFWDDSCFCMTYGDGEGNKKPLTSIDVAAHEMTHGVTSATGNMEYNGESGGLNEATSDIFAAAVEFKAKNPKDVGDYLVGEKIDINGDGTPLRYMDKPSKDGASLDKWSSNAGNVDVHYSSGIANHFFYLLSEGSGKKRINGVDYNSPTADGSKVLGIGRGKAEKIWYKALTTYFTSTTNYKAARKGTLSAAKDLYGANSTEYKRVAAAWTGVNVK
;
A
#
# COMPACT_ATOMS: atom_id res chain seq x y z
N MET A 1 35.93 -44.64 -15.60
CA MET A 1 34.46 -44.45 -15.80
C MET A 1 34.01 -43.34 -14.89
N THR A 2 34.05 -42.11 -15.38
CA THR A 2 33.69 -40.89 -14.66
C THR A 2 32.39 -40.37 -15.28
N SER A 3 31.28 -40.56 -14.55
CA SER A 3 29.97 -40.06 -14.92
C SER A 3 29.91 -38.56 -14.65
N ALA A 4 29.84 -37.76 -15.72
CA ALA A 4 29.60 -36.32 -15.63
C ALA A 4 28.10 -36.09 -15.41
N ILE A 5 27.74 -35.63 -14.22
CA ILE A 5 26.40 -35.16 -13.91
C ILE A 5 26.27 -33.76 -14.53
N SER A 6 25.55 -33.67 -15.65
CA SER A 6 25.14 -32.41 -16.26
C SER A 6 24.13 -31.72 -15.33
N ARG A 7 24.56 -30.70 -14.61
CA ARG A 7 23.66 -29.80 -13.88
C ARG A 7 22.92 -28.93 -14.91
N LYS A 8 21.65 -29.18 -15.13
CA LYS A 8 20.75 -28.26 -15.82
C LYS A 8 20.60 -27.01 -14.94
N ARG A 9 21.27 -25.93 -15.31
CA ARG A 9 21.00 -24.59 -14.75
C ARG A 9 19.64 -24.14 -15.27
N SER A 10 18.66 -23.98 -14.41
CA SER A 10 17.41 -23.33 -14.74
C SER A 10 17.69 -21.85 -14.93
N THR A 11 17.69 -21.39 -16.17
CA THR A 11 17.79 -19.97 -16.50
C THR A 11 16.43 -19.36 -16.20
N LEU A 12 16.34 -18.58 -15.14
CA LEU A 12 15.16 -17.81 -14.80
C LEU A 12 15.04 -16.66 -15.80
N VAL A 13 14.16 -16.79 -16.78
CA VAL A 13 13.81 -15.71 -17.70
C VAL A 13 12.60 -15.01 -17.10
N ILE A 14 12.82 -13.85 -16.50
CA ILE A 14 11.75 -12.97 -16.08
C ILE A 14 11.23 -12.28 -17.35
N ALA A 15 10.15 -12.78 -17.91
CA ALA A 15 9.52 -12.21 -19.08
C ALA A 15 8.43 -11.22 -18.64
N THR A 16 8.70 -9.94 -18.76
CA THR A 16 7.65 -8.91 -18.77
C THR A 16 6.96 -8.97 -20.12
N ALA A 17 5.69 -9.33 -20.14
CA ALA A 17 4.87 -9.22 -21.34
C ALA A 17 4.52 -7.75 -21.59
N VAL A 18 5.26 -7.08 -22.47
CA VAL A 18 4.83 -5.81 -23.05
C VAL A 18 3.73 -6.14 -24.06
N ALA A 19 2.47 -5.92 -23.67
CA ALA A 19 1.34 -6.00 -24.59
C ALA A 19 1.37 -4.78 -25.52
N ALA A 20 1.92 -4.93 -26.73
CA ALA A 20 1.73 -3.99 -27.81
C ALA A 20 0.24 -4.03 -28.22
N GLY A 21 -0.46 -2.91 -28.04
CA GLY A 21 -1.86 -2.77 -28.42
C GLY A 21 -2.08 -2.93 -29.91
N ALA A 22 -2.69 -4.02 -30.33
CA ALA A 22 -3.28 -4.18 -31.64
C ALA A 22 -4.79 -3.88 -31.55
N LEU A 23 -5.21 -2.78 -32.19
CA LEU A 23 -6.64 -2.53 -32.47
C LEU A 23 -7.18 -3.65 -33.36
N LEU A 24 -8.07 -4.47 -32.85
CA LEU A 24 -8.90 -5.36 -33.64
C LEU A 24 -10.36 -4.88 -33.57
N THR A 25 -10.86 -4.54 -34.73
CA THR A 25 -12.25 -4.13 -35.00
C THR A 25 -13.23 -5.24 -34.61
N ALA A 26 -14.24 -4.86 -33.83
CA ALA A 26 -15.30 -5.74 -33.38
C ALA A 26 -16.19 -6.20 -34.54
N GLY A 27 -16.22 -7.50 -34.78
CA GLY A 27 -17.29 -8.16 -35.52
C GLY A 27 -18.44 -8.50 -34.58
N LEU A 28 -19.62 -7.94 -34.84
CA LEU A 28 -20.86 -8.25 -34.14
C LEU A 28 -21.30 -9.68 -34.47
N THR A 29 -21.18 -10.59 -33.52
CA THR A 29 -21.96 -11.83 -33.54
C THR A 29 -23.05 -11.76 -32.48
N THR A 30 -24.29 -11.81 -32.92
CA THR A 30 -25.49 -11.92 -32.09
C THR A 30 -25.50 -13.26 -31.36
N GLY A 31 -25.02 -13.27 -30.13
CA GLY A 31 -25.17 -14.39 -29.20
C GLY A 31 -26.44 -14.17 -28.37
N ALA A 32 -27.39 -15.08 -28.43
CA ALA A 32 -28.59 -15.10 -27.61
C ALA A 32 -28.22 -15.02 -26.12
N SER A 33 -28.57 -13.94 -25.46
CA SER A 33 -28.48 -13.80 -24.02
C SER A 33 -29.50 -14.74 -23.38
N ALA A 34 -29.02 -15.78 -22.69
CA ALA A 34 -29.84 -16.49 -21.74
C ALA A 34 -30.28 -15.48 -20.65
N GLN A 35 -31.59 -15.23 -20.58
CA GLN A 35 -32.17 -14.49 -19.45
C GLN A 35 -31.81 -15.26 -18.16
N PRO A 36 -31.26 -14.61 -17.13
CA PRO A 36 -31.15 -15.22 -15.80
C PRO A 36 -32.57 -15.56 -15.34
N GLY A 37 -32.81 -16.82 -14.98
CA GLY A 37 -34.05 -17.24 -14.35
C GLY A 37 -34.37 -16.29 -13.20
N LYS A 38 -35.66 -15.96 -13.03
CA LYS A 38 -36.12 -15.25 -11.84
C LYS A 38 -35.86 -16.14 -10.62
N ASP A 39 -34.67 -16.03 -10.04
CA ASP A 39 -34.44 -16.55 -8.70
C ASP A 39 -35.38 -15.77 -7.77
N ASN A 40 -36.29 -16.47 -7.10
CA ASN A 40 -37.15 -15.96 -6.06
C ASN A 40 -36.29 -15.60 -4.84
N ALA A 41 -35.54 -14.49 -4.90
CA ALA A 41 -34.90 -13.93 -3.73
C ALA A 41 -36.00 -13.63 -2.69
N PRO A 42 -35.80 -13.91 -1.38
CA PRO A 42 -36.74 -13.52 -0.34
C PRO A 42 -37.08 -12.04 -0.46
N SER A 43 -38.34 -11.67 -0.23
CA SER A 43 -38.86 -10.30 -0.44
C SER A 43 -38.04 -9.18 0.25
N GLY A 44 -37.35 -9.51 1.37
CA GLY A 44 -36.44 -8.62 2.09
C GLY A 44 -34.98 -8.70 1.67
N SER A 45 -34.65 -9.27 0.51
CA SER A 45 -33.26 -9.32 0.04
C SER A 45 -32.86 -8.05 -0.70
N PRO A 46 -31.69 -7.44 -0.41
CA PRO A 46 -31.18 -6.28 -1.12
C PRO A 46 -30.98 -6.56 -2.62
N VAL A 47 -31.39 -5.62 -3.47
CA VAL A 47 -31.14 -5.68 -4.90
C VAL A 47 -29.92 -4.84 -5.30
N ALA A 48 -29.19 -5.29 -6.31
CA ALA A 48 -28.10 -4.51 -6.87
C ALA A 48 -28.67 -3.31 -7.64
N LEU A 49 -28.32 -2.10 -7.23
CA LEU A 49 -28.68 -0.86 -7.91
C LEU A 49 -27.59 -0.44 -8.89
N SER A 50 -27.97 0.08 -10.07
CA SER A 50 -27.03 0.81 -10.92
C SER A 50 -26.57 2.10 -10.21
N ALA A 51 -25.42 2.66 -10.63
CA ALA A 51 -24.91 3.90 -10.06
C ALA A 51 -25.91 5.06 -10.20
N SER A 52 -26.61 5.17 -11.35
CA SER A 52 -27.65 6.17 -11.58
C SER A 52 -28.85 5.96 -10.66
N ALA A 53 -29.42 4.75 -10.62
CA ALA A 53 -30.57 4.45 -9.76
C ALA A 53 -30.27 4.70 -8.27
N ARG A 54 -29.04 4.43 -7.82
CA ARG A 54 -28.62 4.76 -6.45
C ARG A 54 -28.51 6.27 -6.23
N ALA A 55 -27.97 7.01 -7.23
CA ALA A 55 -27.87 8.46 -7.16
C ALA A 55 -29.25 9.12 -7.09
N ASP A 56 -30.21 8.67 -7.90
CA ASP A 56 -31.58 9.17 -7.89
C ASP A 56 -32.23 8.97 -6.52
N LEU A 57 -32.16 7.77 -5.95
CA LEU A 57 -32.68 7.49 -4.60
C LEU A 57 -32.04 8.35 -3.50
N LEU A 58 -30.73 8.63 -3.60
CA LEU A 58 -30.05 9.53 -2.66
C LEU A 58 -30.52 10.99 -2.82
N GLN A 59 -30.78 11.43 -4.05
CA GLN A 59 -31.28 12.76 -4.34
C GLN A 59 -32.72 12.92 -3.80
N ASP A 60 -33.61 11.96 -4.06
CA ASP A 60 -34.98 11.93 -3.55
C ASP A 60 -35.00 11.98 -2.01
N ALA A 61 -34.22 11.09 -1.36
CA ALA A 61 -34.09 11.08 0.08
C ALA A 61 -33.54 12.40 0.65
N SER A 62 -32.66 13.07 -0.09
CA SER A 62 -32.12 14.38 0.30
C SER A 62 -33.16 15.49 0.15
N ALA A 63 -34.02 15.43 -0.87
CA ALA A 63 -35.14 16.37 -1.04
C ALA A 63 -36.15 16.21 0.10
N GLU A 64 -36.47 14.98 0.48
CA GLU A 64 -37.47 14.66 1.50
C GLU A 64 -36.97 14.69 2.95
N ARG A 65 -35.70 14.99 3.20
CA ARG A 65 -35.07 14.86 4.53
C ARG A 65 -35.78 15.63 5.64
N SER A 66 -36.36 16.81 5.33
CA SER A 66 -37.05 17.62 6.33
C SER A 66 -38.40 17.01 6.71
N ALA A 67 -39.20 16.61 5.72
CA ALA A 67 -40.47 15.89 5.95
C ALA A 67 -40.21 14.55 6.69
N THR A 68 -39.15 13.87 6.33
CA THR A 68 -38.72 12.63 7.04
C THR A 68 -38.38 12.91 8.51
N ALA A 69 -37.67 14.00 8.80
CA ALA A 69 -37.31 14.37 10.18
C ALA A 69 -38.55 14.66 11.03
N GLU A 70 -39.50 15.38 10.49
CA GLU A 70 -40.81 15.65 11.14
C GLU A 70 -41.61 14.36 11.37
N ARG A 71 -41.69 13.51 10.33
CA ARG A 71 -42.44 12.23 10.39
C ARG A 71 -41.90 11.27 11.46
N ILE A 72 -40.58 11.29 11.72
CA ILE A 72 -39.96 10.43 12.74
C ILE A 72 -39.81 11.13 14.11
N GLY A 73 -40.37 12.34 14.27
CA GLY A 73 -40.45 13.07 15.54
C GLY A 73 -39.14 13.70 16.00
N LEU A 74 -38.24 14.13 15.09
CA LEU A 74 -37.03 14.86 15.48
C LEU A 74 -37.36 16.29 15.92
N GLY A 75 -36.54 16.82 16.86
CA GLY A 75 -36.71 18.19 17.37
C GLY A 75 -36.33 19.26 16.32
N ALA A 76 -36.85 20.49 16.48
CA ALA A 76 -36.66 21.60 15.52
C ALA A 76 -35.17 21.97 15.27
N LYS A 77 -34.26 21.66 16.19
CA LYS A 77 -32.81 21.89 16.04
C LYS A 77 -32.09 20.75 15.33
N GLU A 78 -32.77 19.62 15.11
CA GLU A 78 -32.20 18.44 14.46
C GLU A 78 -32.47 18.47 12.94
N LYS A 79 -31.45 18.07 12.16
CA LYS A 79 -31.59 17.92 10.70
C LYS A 79 -30.96 16.59 10.29
N LEU A 80 -31.49 16.00 9.24
CA LEU A 80 -31.02 14.78 8.61
C LEU A 80 -30.05 15.08 7.46
N VAL A 81 -28.99 14.29 7.37
CA VAL A 81 -28.02 14.28 6.25
C VAL A 81 -27.99 12.88 5.68
N VAL A 82 -28.40 12.71 4.43
CA VAL A 82 -28.42 11.40 3.75
C VAL A 82 -27.01 10.88 3.55
N ARG A 83 -26.79 9.60 3.84
CA ARG A 83 -25.49 8.93 3.66
C ARG A 83 -25.55 7.76 2.70
N ASP A 84 -26.58 6.95 2.78
CA ASP A 84 -26.69 5.76 1.96
C ASP A 84 -28.15 5.34 1.79
N VAL A 85 -28.41 4.52 0.77
CA VAL A 85 -29.71 3.89 0.52
C VAL A 85 -29.48 2.45 0.06
N VAL A 86 -30.28 1.54 0.63
CA VAL A 86 -30.42 0.15 0.19
C VAL A 86 -31.88 -0.06 -0.19
N LYS A 87 -32.12 -0.81 -1.26
CA LYS A 87 -33.47 -1.17 -1.72
C LYS A 87 -33.60 -2.69 -1.76
N ASP A 88 -34.69 -3.20 -1.21
CA ASP A 88 -34.99 -4.63 -1.23
C ASP A 88 -35.83 -5.01 -2.46
N ALA A 89 -35.94 -6.31 -2.72
CA ALA A 89 -36.69 -6.87 -3.85
C ALA A 89 -38.21 -6.53 -3.81
N ASP A 90 -38.77 -6.37 -2.61
CA ASP A 90 -40.17 -5.93 -2.41
C ASP A 90 -40.37 -4.42 -2.65
N GLY A 91 -39.29 -3.70 -2.92
CA GLY A 91 -39.31 -2.24 -3.14
C GLY A 91 -39.17 -1.42 -1.85
N THR A 92 -39.01 -2.05 -0.68
CA THR A 92 -38.70 -1.35 0.58
C THR A 92 -37.36 -0.65 0.43
N THR A 93 -37.25 0.59 0.90
CA THR A 93 -36.00 1.34 0.96
C THR A 93 -35.55 1.52 2.40
N HIS A 94 -34.24 1.39 2.62
CA HIS A 94 -33.57 1.61 3.89
C HIS A 94 -32.61 2.77 3.70
N THR A 95 -33.01 3.97 4.14
CA THR A 95 -32.18 5.18 3.99
C THR A 95 -31.43 5.49 5.26
N ARG A 96 -30.12 5.50 5.18
CA ARG A 96 -29.24 5.86 6.30
C ARG A 96 -29.04 7.36 6.35
N TYR A 97 -29.23 7.92 7.53
CA TYR A 97 -29.01 9.33 7.82
C TYR A 97 -28.02 9.51 8.96
N GLU A 98 -27.18 10.55 8.84
CA GLU A 98 -26.55 11.20 9.99
C GLU A 98 -27.46 12.31 10.49
N ARG A 99 -27.29 12.70 11.75
CA ARG A 99 -28.00 13.84 12.34
C ARG A 99 -27.06 15.01 12.60
N THR A 100 -27.58 16.21 12.48
CA THR A 100 -26.98 17.41 13.05
C THR A 100 -27.94 18.02 14.08
N TYR A 101 -27.38 18.68 15.08
CA TYR A 101 -28.13 19.44 16.09
C TYR A 101 -27.56 20.85 16.14
N ASP A 102 -28.39 21.85 15.82
CA ASP A 102 -27.98 23.26 15.73
C ASP A 102 -26.73 23.47 14.84
N GLY A 103 -26.69 22.69 13.73
CA GLY A 103 -25.57 22.67 12.78
C GLY A 103 -24.36 21.83 13.17
N LEU A 104 -24.30 21.30 14.40
CA LEU A 104 -23.21 20.43 14.85
C LEU A 104 -23.49 18.96 14.54
N PRO A 105 -22.50 18.17 14.07
CA PRO A 105 -22.67 16.73 13.88
C PRO A 105 -23.03 16.03 15.19
N VAL A 106 -23.94 15.05 15.13
CA VAL A 106 -24.31 14.21 16.27
C VAL A 106 -23.65 12.86 16.12
N LEU A 107 -22.57 12.63 16.86
CA LEU A 107 -21.86 11.34 16.87
C LEU A 107 -22.62 10.31 17.71
N GLY A 108 -22.85 9.13 17.13
CA GLY A 108 -23.72 8.11 17.72
C GLY A 108 -25.21 8.50 17.68
N GLY A 109 -25.57 9.37 16.75
CA GLY A 109 -26.93 9.79 16.50
C GLY A 109 -27.48 9.36 15.14
N ASP A 110 -26.74 8.58 14.37
CA ASP A 110 -27.17 8.09 13.08
C ASP A 110 -28.42 7.19 13.19
N LEU A 111 -29.17 7.11 12.10
CA LEU A 111 -30.40 6.30 12.04
C LEU A 111 -30.65 5.77 10.63
N VAL A 112 -31.47 4.73 10.53
CA VAL A 112 -31.96 4.18 9.28
C VAL A 112 -33.48 4.25 9.28
N VAL A 113 -34.04 4.90 8.26
CA VAL A 113 -35.50 4.97 8.02
C VAL A 113 -35.86 3.88 7.04
N HIS A 114 -36.83 3.05 7.39
CA HIS A 114 -37.37 1.97 6.57
C HIS A 114 -38.70 2.41 5.97
N THR A 115 -38.75 2.52 4.64
CA THR A 115 -39.93 3.02 3.90
C THR A 115 -40.39 1.94 2.93
N ALA A 116 -41.69 1.59 2.98
CA ALA A 116 -42.28 0.66 2.04
C ALA A 116 -42.31 1.25 0.62
N LYS A 117 -42.50 0.40 -0.40
CA LYS A 117 -42.68 0.83 -1.80
C LYS A 117 -43.82 1.85 -1.97
N SER A 118 -44.83 1.80 -1.11
CA SER A 118 -45.97 2.76 -1.06
C SER A 118 -45.58 4.15 -0.52
N GLY A 119 -44.40 4.32 0.05
CA GLY A 119 -43.97 5.52 0.78
C GLY A 119 -44.30 5.48 2.29
N GLU A 120 -44.98 4.45 2.76
CA GLU A 120 -45.33 4.28 4.19
C GLU A 120 -44.09 4.02 5.04
N LEU A 121 -44.02 4.63 6.24
CA LEU A 121 -42.97 4.41 7.23
C LEU A 121 -43.16 3.04 7.89
N LYS A 122 -42.26 2.11 7.61
CA LYS A 122 -42.25 0.77 8.26
C LYS A 122 -41.56 0.78 9.64
N GLY A 123 -40.67 1.74 9.87
CA GLY A 123 -39.95 1.86 11.14
C GLY A 123 -38.65 2.68 11.03
N VAL A 124 -38.01 2.88 12.17
CA VAL A 124 -36.73 3.59 12.27
C VAL A 124 -35.78 2.81 13.20
N THR A 125 -34.60 2.47 12.69
CA THR A 125 -33.52 1.95 13.53
C THR A 125 -32.62 3.12 13.94
N LYS A 126 -32.45 3.35 15.24
CA LYS A 126 -31.67 4.47 15.80
C LYS A 126 -30.42 3.99 16.52
N ALA A 127 -29.30 4.69 16.38
CA ALA A 127 -28.09 4.43 17.16
C ALA A 127 -28.27 4.84 18.64
N THR A 128 -29.15 5.80 18.93
CA THR A 128 -29.56 6.18 20.28
C THR A 128 -31.03 6.49 20.33
N GLU A 129 -31.72 6.03 21.37
CA GLU A 129 -33.12 6.39 21.66
C GLU A 129 -33.23 7.72 22.43
N ALA A 130 -32.10 8.27 22.90
CA ALA A 130 -32.11 9.52 23.63
C ALA A 130 -32.55 10.69 22.74
N THR A 131 -33.38 11.57 23.29
CA THR A 131 -33.68 12.87 22.68
C THR A 131 -32.40 13.70 22.64
N VAL A 132 -32.00 14.17 21.46
CA VAL A 132 -30.80 15.00 21.30
C VAL A 132 -31.12 16.42 21.75
N LYS A 133 -30.74 16.71 22.99
CA LYS A 133 -30.90 18.04 23.59
C LYS A 133 -29.71 18.33 24.50
N VAL A 134 -29.06 19.47 24.32
CA VAL A 134 -27.96 19.98 25.17
C VAL A 134 -28.31 21.35 25.73
N ALA A 135 -27.76 21.68 26.90
CA ALA A 135 -28.04 22.96 27.56
C ALA A 135 -27.48 24.17 26.77
N SER A 136 -26.33 23.99 26.12
CA SER A 136 -25.69 25.01 25.28
C SER A 136 -24.83 24.34 24.19
N THR A 137 -24.65 25.01 23.07
CA THR A 137 -23.67 24.69 22.02
C THR A 137 -22.40 25.57 22.14
N ASP A 138 -22.26 26.32 23.22
CA ASP A 138 -21.06 27.10 23.54
C ASP A 138 -20.13 26.25 24.41
N ALA A 139 -18.91 26.09 23.95
CA ALA A 139 -17.89 25.33 24.65
C ALA A 139 -17.19 26.19 25.71
N LYS A 140 -16.96 25.63 26.88
CA LYS A 140 -16.20 26.31 27.96
C LYS A 140 -14.68 26.21 27.74
N LEU A 141 -14.21 25.20 27.02
CA LEU A 141 -12.79 24.95 26.78
C LEU A 141 -12.35 25.44 25.39
N GLY A 142 -11.16 25.99 25.33
CA GLY A 142 -10.54 26.39 24.07
C GLY A 142 -10.00 25.18 23.28
N LYS A 143 -10.05 25.26 21.94
CA LYS A 143 -9.58 24.21 21.05
C LYS A 143 -8.13 23.79 21.31
N SER A 144 -7.23 24.73 21.61
CA SER A 144 -5.81 24.43 21.83
C SER A 144 -5.58 23.54 23.07
N SER A 145 -6.31 23.78 24.18
CA SER A 145 -6.20 22.91 25.36
C SER A 145 -6.72 21.49 25.11
N VAL A 146 -7.80 21.40 24.32
CA VAL A 146 -8.40 20.11 23.93
C VAL A 146 -7.47 19.33 22.99
N ALA A 147 -6.83 19.98 22.03
CA ALA A 147 -5.85 19.37 21.14
C ALA A 147 -4.68 18.76 21.94
N LYS A 148 -4.08 19.52 22.87
CA LYS A 148 -3.00 19.03 23.76
C LYS A 148 -3.45 17.82 24.61
N SER A 149 -4.68 17.85 25.11
CA SER A 149 -5.25 16.72 25.86
C SER A 149 -5.42 15.48 24.99
N ALA A 150 -5.82 15.65 23.72
CA ALA A 150 -5.95 14.56 22.76
C ALA A 150 -4.58 13.96 22.40
N GLU A 151 -3.54 14.77 22.19
CA GLU A 151 -2.17 14.31 22.00
C GLU A 151 -1.65 13.51 23.20
N SER A 152 -1.90 13.99 24.42
CA SER A 152 -1.57 13.25 25.65
C SER A 152 -2.31 11.91 25.71
N THR A 153 -3.54 11.86 25.24
CA THR A 153 -4.33 10.62 25.14
C THR A 153 -3.72 9.67 24.12
N ALA A 154 -3.30 10.17 22.95
CA ALA A 154 -2.63 9.38 21.92
C ALA A 154 -1.28 8.83 22.40
N ALA A 155 -0.49 9.66 23.12
CA ALA A 155 0.77 9.20 23.72
C ALA A 155 0.57 8.05 24.73
N LYS A 156 -0.47 8.12 25.56
CA LYS A 156 -0.87 7.02 26.47
C LYS A 156 -1.30 5.76 25.70
N ALA A 157 -1.90 5.93 24.53
CA ALA A 157 -2.21 4.86 23.59
C ALA A 157 -0.99 4.38 22.77
N LYS A 158 0.23 4.85 23.09
CA LYS A 158 1.51 4.50 22.43
C LYS A 158 1.59 4.92 20.97
N THR A 159 0.91 6.00 20.60
CA THR A 159 1.06 6.65 19.30
C THR A 159 2.31 7.53 19.32
N ALA A 160 3.30 7.22 18.49
CA ALA A 160 4.47 8.04 18.27
C ALA A 160 4.16 9.14 17.24
N GLN A 161 4.92 10.26 17.28
CA GLN A 161 4.74 11.38 16.37
C GLN A 161 3.29 11.88 16.32
N ALA A 162 2.65 11.93 17.49
CA ALA A 162 1.26 12.33 17.60
C ALA A 162 1.08 13.80 17.19
N ASP A 163 0.18 14.06 16.24
CA ASP A 163 -0.17 15.38 15.73
C ASP A 163 -1.69 15.55 15.74
N ALA A 164 -2.20 16.48 16.54
CA ALA A 164 -3.62 16.70 16.70
C ALA A 164 -4.14 17.69 15.67
N GLN A 165 -5.09 17.27 14.86
CA GLN A 165 -5.86 18.17 14.00
C GLN A 165 -6.71 19.13 14.85
N ALA A 166 -7.13 20.24 14.25
CA ALA A 166 -7.96 21.23 14.94
C ALA A 166 -9.27 20.59 15.46
N PRO A 167 -9.56 20.63 16.78
CA PRO A 167 -10.77 20.06 17.35
C PRO A 167 -12.04 20.67 16.73
N ARG A 168 -13.01 19.84 16.38
CA ARG A 168 -14.35 20.26 15.92
C ARG A 168 -15.39 20.03 17.00
N LYS A 169 -16.33 20.97 17.13
CA LYS A 169 -17.47 20.77 18.03
C LYS A 169 -18.43 19.72 17.46
N VAL A 170 -18.93 18.85 18.33
CA VAL A 170 -19.90 17.80 18.02
C VAL A 170 -20.85 17.61 19.19
N ILE A 171 -21.99 16.97 18.97
CA ILE A 171 -22.81 16.42 20.03
C ILE A 171 -22.45 14.93 20.16
N TRP A 172 -22.01 14.49 21.34
CA TRP A 172 -21.76 13.10 21.64
C TRP A 172 -23.02 12.46 22.24
N ALA A 173 -23.68 11.58 21.50
CA ALA A 173 -24.95 10.96 21.87
C ALA A 173 -24.85 9.44 22.12
N ALA A 174 -23.75 8.79 21.72
CA ALA A 174 -23.62 7.32 21.82
C ALA A 174 -23.68 6.76 23.25
N SER A 175 -23.49 7.60 24.28
CA SER A 175 -23.62 7.20 25.68
C SER A 175 -25.07 7.18 26.19
N GLY A 176 -26.04 7.54 25.35
CA GLY A 176 -27.45 7.71 25.74
C GLY A 176 -27.74 9.02 26.50
N LYS A 177 -26.73 9.84 26.77
CA LYS A 177 -26.84 11.18 27.37
C LYS A 177 -26.12 12.19 26.48
N PRO A 178 -26.85 12.87 25.58
CA PRO A 178 -26.23 13.82 24.66
C PRO A 178 -25.55 14.97 25.39
N VAL A 179 -24.28 15.23 25.05
CA VAL A 179 -23.48 16.34 25.60
C VAL A 179 -22.70 17.05 24.49
N LEU A 180 -22.44 18.34 24.66
CA LEU A 180 -21.53 19.07 23.80
C LEU A 180 -20.10 18.54 24.02
N ALA A 181 -19.43 18.16 22.95
CA ALA A 181 -18.09 17.62 22.97
C ALA A 181 -17.22 18.21 21.85
N TYR A 182 -15.93 17.97 21.96
CA TYR A 182 -14.99 18.11 20.86
C TYR A 182 -14.59 16.72 20.35
N GLU A 183 -14.55 16.55 19.05
CA GLU A 183 -13.83 15.48 18.40
C GLU A 183 -12.48 16.02 17.92
N THR A 184 -11.42 15.33 18.30
CA THR A 184 -10.04 15.61 17.87
C THR A 184 -9.49 14.36 17.19
N VAL A 185 -9.06 14.50 15.94
CA VAL A 185 -8.35 13.42 15.23
C VAL A 185 -6.85 13.62 15.48
N VAL A 186 -6.20 12.62 16.05
CA VAL A 186 -4.76 12.59 16.26
C VAL A 186 -4.13 11.59 15.32
N THR A 187 -3.30 12.08 14.40
CA THR A 187 -2.51 11.24 13.51
C THR A 187 -1.17 10.90 14.14
N GLY A 188 -0.49 9.86 13.63
CA GLY A 188 0.81 9.42 14.13
C GLY A 188 1.14 8.00 13.69
N VAL A 189 2.00 7.32 14.45
CA VAL A 189 2.42 5.95 14.18
C VAL A 189 2.18 5.09 15.41
N GLN A 190 1.53 3.94 15.26
CA GLN A 190 1.33 2.95 16.32
C GLN A 190 2.64 2.21 16.65
N LYS A 191 2.67 1.47 17.76
CA LYS A 191 3.88 0.76 18.22
C LYS A 191 4.47 -0.20 17.18
N ASP A 192 3.63 -0.80 16.36
CA ASP A 192 3.98 -1.77 15.33
C ASP A 192 4.35 -1.14 13.98
N GLY A 193 4.45 0.20 13.92
CA GLY A 193 4.75 0.96 12.69
C GLY A 193 3.52 1.33 11.86
N THR A 194 2.34 0.82 12.21
CA THR A 194 1.10 1.14 11.49
C THR A 194 0.73 2.63 11.67
N PRO A 195 0.22 3.31 10.64
CA PRO A 195 -0.35 4.64 10.82
C PRO A 195 -1.42 4.67 11.90
N SER A 196 -1.47 5.75 12.66
CA SER A 196 -2.52 6.01 13.65
C SER A 196 -3.45 7.11 13.15
N ARG A 197 -4.74 6.91 13.34
CA ARG A 197 -5.78 7.93 13.18
C ARG A 197 -6.76 7.80 14.34
N LEU A 198 -6.30 8.25 15.51
CA LEU A 198 -7.04 8.14 16.76
C LEU A 198 -8.06 9.29 16.88
N HIS A 199 -9.32 8.95 16.98
CA HIS A 199 -10.38 9.90 17.31
C HIS A 199 -10.55 9.96 18.82
N VAL A 200 -10.47 11.14 19.38
CA VAL A 200 -10.65 11.42 20.81
C VAL A 200 -11.85 12.34 20.99
N ILE A 201 -12.85 11.85 21.73
CA ILE A 201 -14.05 12.62 22.08
C ILE A 201 -13.89 13.15 23.48
N THR A 202 -13.93 14.48 23.63
CA THR A 202 -13.68 15.19 24.89
C THR A 202 -14.88 16.07 25.22
N ASP A 203 -15.39 16.00 26.43
CA ASP A 203 -16.44 16.87 26.92
C ASP A 203 -16.00 18.35 26.85
N ALA A 204 -16.80 19.18 26.19
CA ALA A 204 -16.45 20.56 25.86
C ALA A 204 -16.54 21.52 27.09
N ALA A 205 -17.13 21.07 28.19
CA ALA A 205 -17.23 21.83 29.43
C ALA A 205 -16.16 21.44 30.47
N THR A 206 -15.87 20.13 30.58
CA THR A 206 -15.03 19.59 31.66
C THR A 206 -13.64 19.14 31.21
N GLY A 207 -13.43 18.89 29.92
CA GLY A 207 -12.19 18.34 29.39
C GLY A 207 -12.03 16.82 29.61
N LYS A 208 -13.02 16.17 30.19
CA LYS A 208 -13.00 14.74 30.40
C LYS A 208 -13.10 13.98 29.08
N LYS A 209 -12.20 13.02 28.87
CA LYS A 209 -12.32 12.10 27.75
C LYS A 209 -13.60 11.25 27.90
N LEU A 210 -14.49 11.33 26.91
CA LEU A 210 -15.73 10.57 26.84
C LEU A 210 -15.54 9.24 26.13
N TYR A 211 -14.81 9.27 25.00
CA TYR A 211 -14.57 8.10 24.16
C TYR A 211 -13.30 8.27 23.33
N GLN A 212 -12.78 7.16 22.82
CA GLN A 212 -11.74 7.16 21.79
C GLN A 212 -11.87 5.90 20.94
N TYR A 213 -11.49 5.99 19.68
CA TYR A 213 -11.39 4.82 18.80
C TYR A 213 -10.33 5.06 17.74
N GLN A 214 -9.70 3.97 17.30
CA GLN A 214 -8.76 3.95 16.18
C GLN A 214 -9.55 3.78 14.88
N ALA A 215 -9.39 4.70 13.93
CA ALA A 215 -10.06 4.64 12.63
C ALA A 215 -9.27 3.83 11.58
N ILE A 216 -8.03 3.48 11.88
CA ILE A 216 -7.25 2.55 11.07
C ILE A 216 -7.61 1.14 11.53
N GLU A 217 -8.22 0.38 10.64
CA GLU A 217 -8.58 -1.01 10.85
C GLU A 217 -7.40 -1.89 10.38
N ASN A 218 -6.92 -2.78 11.25
CA ASN A 218 -5.79 -3.66 10.98
C ASN A 218 -6.10 -5.06 11.46
N GLY A 219 -5.75 -6.04 10.62
CA GLY A 219 -5.78 -7.45 10.96
C GLY A 219 -4.42 -7.99 11.42
N THR A 220 -4.43 -9.16 12.01
CA THR A 220 -3.21 -9.92 12.29
C THR A 220 -2.89 -10.83 11.12
N GLY A 221 -1.69 -10.70 10.55
CA GLY A 221 -1.17 -11.56 9.50
C GLY A 221 -0.12 -12.55 10.02
N ASN A 222 -0.22 -13.81 9.63
CA ASN A 222 0.83 -14.81 9.84
C ASN A 222 1.56 -15.00 8.50
N SER A 223 2.66 -14.30 8.32
CA SER A 223 3.51 -14.26 7.15
C SER A 223 4.42 -15.47 7.07
N GLN A 224 4.77 -15.91 5.87
CA GLN A 224 5.78 -16.96 5.66
C GLN A 224 7.19 -16.46 5.95
N TYR A 225 7.50 -15.23 5.55
CA TYR A 225 8.84 -14.66 5.60
C TYR A 225 9.05 -13.69 6.76
N SER A 226 8.04 -12.92 7.10
CA SER A 226 8.14 -11.80 8.05
C SER A 226 7.59 -12.12 9.46
N GLY A 227 7.12 -13.36 9.69
CA GLY A 227 6.55 -13.79 10.97
C GLY A 227 5.15 -13.22 11.23
N LYS A 228 4.82 -12.92 12.48
CA LYS A 228 3.52 -12.32 12.82
C LYS A 228 3.58 -10.81 12.60
N VAL A 229 2.72 -10.32 11.72
CA VAL A 229 2.69 -8.92 11.27
C VAL A 229 1.28 -8.33 11.41
N THR A 230 1.20 -7.00 11.31
CA THR A 230 -0.07 -6.28 11.20
C THR A 230 -0.32 -5.94 9.74
N VAL A 231 -1.51 -6.24 9.23
CA VAL A 231 -1.91 -5.93 7.84
C VAL A 231 -3.15 -5.05 7.83
N GLY A 232 -3.21 -4.13 6.88
CA GLY A 232 -4.38 -3.29 6.66
C GLY A 232 -5.58 -4.14 6.22
N SER A 233 -6.68 -4.07 6.97
CA SER A 233 -7.92 -4.76 6.68
C SER A 233 -9.12 -3.80 6.73
N LYS A 234 -10.26 -4.26 6.25
CA LYS A 234 -11.52 -3.50 6.27
C LYS A 234 -12.64 -4.40 6.71
N LYS A 235 -13.40 -4.00 7.73
CA LYS A 235 -14.63 -4.68 8.12
C LYS A 235 -15.68 -4.57 7.01
N GLY A 236 -16.15 -5.70 6.51
CA GLY A 236 -17.21 -5.85 5.53
C GLY A 236 -18.55 -6.18 6.17
N THR A 237 -19.54 -6.52 5.37
CA THR A 237 -20.87 -6.97 5.85
C THR A 237 -20.82 -8.34 6.51
N SER A 238 -19.90 -9.20 6.06
CA SER A 238 -19.68 -10.55 6.61
C SER A 238 -18.19 -10.80 6.78
N GLY A 239 -17.63 -10.40 7.94
CA GLY A 239 -16.20 -10.54 8.23
C GLY A 239 -15.37 -9.36 7.72
N TYR A 240 -14.13 -9.64 7.33
CA TYR A 240 -13.12 -8.66 6.95
C TYR A 240 -12.63 -8.89 5.52
N GLU A 241 -12.17 -7.82 4.88
CA GLU A 241 -11.57 -7.80 3.55
C GLU A 241 -10.11 -7.35 3.66
N LEU A 242 -9.20 -7.99 2.91
CA LEU A 242 -7.80 -7.57 2.85
C LEU A 242 -7.68 -6.32 1.97
N THR A 243 -8.07 -5.20 2.56
CA THR A 243 -8.16 -3.87 1.94
C THR A 243 -7.59 -2.82 2.88
N ASP A 244 -6.48 -2.22 2.52
CA ASP A 244 -5.78 -1.21 3.34
C ASP A 244 -6.26 0.21 3.03
N LYS A 245 -7.24 0.69 3.78
CA LYS A 245 -7.76 2.06 3.64
C LYS A 245 -6.75 3.15 4.00
N ALA A 246 -5.80 2.83 4.88
CA ALA A 246 -4.79 3.78 5.33
C ALA A 246 -3.79 4.12 4.24
N ARG A 247 -3.63 3.19 3.28
CA ARG A 247 -2.69 3.29 2.16
C ARG A 247 -3.41 3.27 0.82
N GLY A 248 -4.31 4.23 0.65
CA GLY A 248 -5.00 4.50 -0.62
C GLY A 248 -6.01 3.43 -1.05
N GLY A 249 -6.38 2.50 -0.17
CA GLY A 249 -7.31 1.43 -0.49
C GLY A 249 -6.65 0.27 -1.25
N HIS A 250 -5.36 0.01 -1.02
CA HIS A 250 -4.66 -1.16 -1.55
C HIS A 250 -5.44 -2.45 -1.25
N ARG A 251 -5.55 -3.36 -2.20
CA ARG A 251 -6.32 -4.61 -2.09
C ARG A 251 -5.50 -5.81 -2.56
N THR A 252 -5.74 -6.96 -1.91
CA THR A 252 -5.05 -8.21 -2.27
C THR A 252 -6.05 -9.28 -2.71
N PHE A 253 -5.78 -9.89 -3.86
CA PHE A 253 -6.65 -10.83 -4.56
C PHE A 253 -5.98 -12.19 -4.77
N ASP A 254 -6.80 -13.23 -4.75
CA ASP A 254 -6.45 -14.63 -5.04
C ASP A 254 -6.78 -14.95 -6.49
N LEU A 255 -5.78 -15.24 -7.30
CA LEU A 255 -5.94 -15.70 -8.68
C LEU A 255 -6.28 -17.19 -8.77
N LYS A 256 -6.08 -17.96 -7.69
CA LYS A 256 -6.34 -19.43 -7.67
C LYS A 256 -5.65 -20.17 -8.81
N HIS A 257 -4.43 -19.80 -9.09
CA HIS A 257 -3.60 -20.32 -10.18
C HIS A 257 -4.10 -20.00 -11.60
N ALA A 258 -5.05 -19.07 -11.73
CA ALA A 258 -5.39 -18.52 -13.04
C ALA A 258 -4.28 -17.58 -13.55
N GLU A 259 -4.11 -17.49 -14.88
CA GLU A 259 -3.13 -16.66 -15.57
C GLU A 259 -3.70 -15.32 -16.03
N SER A 260 -4.97 -15.05 -15.74
CA SER A 260 -5.66 -13.84 -16.14
C SER A 260 -6.79 -13.49 -15.17
N GLY A 261 -7.34 -12.28 -15.33
CA GLY A 261 -8.46 -11.79 -14.55
C GLY A 261 -8.04 -11.05 -13.28
N ALA A 262 -9.03 -10.50 -12.58
CA ALA A 262 -8.80 -9.71 -11.37
C ALA A 262 -8.58 -10.57 -10.10
N GLY A 263 -8.95 -11.85 -10.14
CA GLY A 263 -8.95 -12.71 -8.96
C GLY A 263 -10.12 -12.42 -8.01
N LYS A 264 -10.11 -13.09 -6.85
CA LYS A 264 -11.09 -12.92 -5.78
C LYS A 264 -10.49 -12.18 -4.61
N LEU A 265 -11.08 -11.06 -4.17
CA LEU A 265 -10.64 -10.33 -2.98
C LEU A 265 -10.61 -11.27 -1.77
N PHE A 266 -9.49 -11.30 -1.05
CA PHE A 266 -9.37 -12.09 0.17
C PHE A 266 -10.33 -11.59 1.23
N LYS A 267 -11.02 -12.55 1.87
CA LYS A 267 -11.95 -12.32 2.99
C LYS A 267 -11.64 -13.26 4.13
N ASP A 268 -11.86 -12.78 5.36
CA ASP A 268 -11.66 -13.55 6.58
C ASP A 268 -12.78 -13.23 7.59
N ALA A 269 -13.12 -14.21 8.44
CA ALA A 269 -14.22 -14.05 9.39
C ALA A 269 -13.82 -13.29 10.67
N ASN A 270 -12.55 -13.39 11.09
CA ASN A 270 -12.09 -12.96 12.42
C ASN A 270 -10.88 -12.00 12.38
N ASP A 271 -10.47 -11.56 11.18
CA ASP A 271 -9.33 -10.65 10.95
C ASP A 271 -7.97 -11.24 11.36
N VAL A 272 -7.84 -12.57 11.31
CA VAL A 272 -6.58 -13.30 11.54
C VAL A 272 -6.23 -14.07 10.29
N TRP A 273 -5.28 -13.56 9.52
CA TRP A 273 -4.96 -13.95 8.16
C TRP A 273 -3.78 -14.93 8.11
N GLY A 274 -3.93 -15.98 7.32
CA GLY A 274 -2.86 -16.94 7.08
C GLY A 274 -2.44 -17.76 8.30
N ASN A 275 -1.48 -18.67 8.09
CA ASN A 275 -0.94 -19.54 9.13
C ASN A 275 0.60 -19.60 9.16
N GLY A 276 1.26 -18.75 8.38
CA GLY A 276 2.72 -18.70 8.24
C GLY A 276 3.32 -19.83 7.39
N LYS A 277 2.47 -20.56 6.62
CA LYS A 277 2.88 -21.68 5.77
C LYS A 277 2.17 -21.61 4.42
N PRO A 278 2.75 -22.16 3.34
CA PRO A 278 2.13 -22.17 2.01
C PRO A 278 0.86 -23.03 1.93
N THR A 279 0.52 -23.78 2.98
CA THR A 279 -0.72 -24.56 3.07
C THR A 279 -1.98 -23.70 3.23
N SER A 280 -1.84 -22.41 3.55
CA SER A 280 -2.93 -21.44 3.59
C SER A 280 -2.74 -20.41 2.49
N ALA A 281 -3.70 -20.29 1.59
CA ALA A 281 -3.69 -19.28 0.53
C ALA A 281 -3.59 -17.85 1.08
N GLN A 282 -4.13 -17.59 2.28
CA GLN A 282 -4.01 -16.28 2.92
C GLN A 282 -2.57 -15.92 3.31
N THR A 283 -1.65 -16.89 3.43
CA THR A 283 -0.27 -16.62 3.86
C THR A 283 0.48 -15.77 2.83
N ALA A 284 0.45 -16.16 1.54
CA ALA A 284 1.04 -15.35 0.47
C ALA A 284 0.35 -13.98 0.34
N ALA A 285 -0.96 -13.92 0.59
CA ALA A 285 -1.69 -12.66 0.60
C ALA A 285 -1.25 -11.74 1.74
N VAL A 286 -0.94 -12.28 2.91
CA VAL A 286 -0.36 -11.53 4.04
C VAL A 286 0.99 -10.94 3.64
N ASP A 287 1.88 -11.74 3.06
CA ASP A 287 3.21 -11.30 2.65
C ASP A 287 3.12 -10.18 1.61
N ALA A 288 2.32 -10.34 0.57
CA ALA A 288 2.11 -9.33 -0.48
C ALA A 288 1.48 -8.04 0.08
N ALA A 289 0.47 -8.14 0.95
CA ALA A 289 -0.15 -6.98 1.59
C ALA A 289 0.82 -6.25 2.52
N TYR A 290 1.61 -7.00 3.29
CA TYR A 290 2.61 -6.44 4.20
C TYR A 290 3.73 -5.74 3.44
N GLY A 291 4.29 -6.36 2.40
CA GLY A 291 5.31 -5.73 1.55
C GLY A 291 4.80 -4.44 0.88
N ALA A 292 3.56 -4.47 0.36
CA ALA A 292 2.96 -3.28 -0.25
C ALA A 292 2.74 -2.13 0.75
N GLN A 293 2.29 -2.42 1.99
CA GLN A 293 2.13 -1.38 3.01
C GLN A 293 3.46 -0.78 3.47
N LEU A 294 4.51 -1.61 3.62
CA LEU A 294 5.85 -1.13 3.96
C LEU A 294 6.43 -0.23 2.87
N THR A 295 6.23 -0.60 1.61
CA THR A 295 6.67 0.18 0.45
C THR A 295 5.95 1.52 0.39
N TRP A 296 4.63 1.54 0.58
CA TRP A 296 3.86 2.77 0.67
C TRP A 296 4.39 3.69 1.78
N ASP A 297 4.57 3.15 2.99
CA ASP A 297 5.01 3.92 4.16
C ASP A 297 6.44 4.45 3.98
N TYR A 298 7.30 3.66 3.33
CA TYR A 298 8.64 4.10 2.97
C TYR A 298 8.59 5.31 2.03
N TYR A 299 7.94 5.21 0.87
CA TYR A 299 7.88 6.31 -0.10
C TYR A 299 7.23 7.56 0.50
N LYS A 300 6.20 7.39 1.31
CA LYS A 300 5.53 8.50 1.98
C LYS A 300 6.41 9.17 3.04
N SER A 301 7.04 8.39 3.93
CA SER A 301 7.80 8.95 5.07
C SER A 301 9.18 9.45 4.68
N VAL A 302 9.83 8.88 3.65
CA VAL A 302 11.20 9.22 3.24
C VAL A 302 11.20 10.23 2.09
N HIS A 303 10.26 10.11 1.16
CA HIS A 303 10.22 10.89 -0.07
C HIS A 303 8.99 11.79 -0.23
N GLY A 304 8.04 11.74 0.71
CA GLY A 304 6.80 12.52 0.64
C GLY A 304 5.81 12.04 -0.42
N ARG A 305 6.05 10.85 -1.04
CA ARG A 305 5.24 10.31 -2.13
C ARG A 305 4.15 9.39 -1.60
N SER A 306 2.89 9.77 -1.77
CA SER A 306 1.72 8.97 -1.35
C SER A 306 1.20 8.14 -2.52
N GLY A 307 1.56 6.86 -2.55
CA GLY A 307 1.19 5.92 -3.63
C GLY A 307 2.09 5.98 -4.87
N ILE A 308 1.91 5.03 -5.76
CA ILE A 308 2.72 4.85 -6.98
C ILE A 308 2.69 6.11 -7.86
N ASN A 309 1.51 6.69 -8.09
CA ASN A 309 1.36 7.93 -8.86
C ASN A 309 1.56 9.22 -8.04
N GLY A 310 1.76 9.11 -6.71
CA GLY A 310 1.80 10.27 -5.81
C GLY A 310 0.43 10.91 -5.57
N ASP A 311 -0.65 10.26 -5.99
CA ASP A 311 -2.04 10.74 -5.97
C ASP A 311 -2.86 10.22 -4.76
N GLY A 312 -2.22 9.49 -3.86
CA GLY A 312 -2.86 8.93 -2.67
C GLY A 312 -3.70 7.68 -2.93
N LYS A 313 -3.64 7.08 -4.13
CA LYS A 313 -4.33 5.84 -4.45
C LYS A 313 -3.43 4.63 -4.29
N GLY A 314 -3.99 3.55 -3.71
CA GLY A 314 -3.33 2.25 -3.59
C GLY A 314 -3.44 1.45 -4.88
N ALA A 315 -2.46 0.59 -5.11
CA ALA A 315 -2.46 -0.40 -6.18
C ALA A 315 -3.19 -1.69 -5.76
N THR A 316 -3.09 -2.73 -6.55
CA THR A 316 -3.62 -4.06 -6.27
C THR A 316 -2.49 -5.09 -6.24
N SER A 317 -2.49 -6.00 -5.27
CA SER A 317 -1.67 -7.22 -5.29
C SER A 317 -2.53 -8.42 -5.69
N ARG A 318 -1.99 -9.29 -6.53
CA ARG A 318 -2.60 -10.57 -6.93
C ARG A 318 -1.61 -11.69 -6.64
N VAL A 319 -2.01 -12.66 -5.82
CA VAL A 319 -1.18 -13.83 -5.50
C VAL A 319 -1.73 -15.10 -6.13
N HIS A 320 -0.95 -16.17 -6.09
CA HIS A 320 -1.29 -17.47 -6.68
C HIS A 320 -1.52 -17.38 -8.19
N PHE A 321 -0.58 -16.71 -8.89
CA PHE A 321 -0.59 -16.66 -10.36
C PHE A 321 0.00 -17.95 -10.93
N SER A 322 -0.74 -18.61 -11.85
CA SER A 322 -0.33 -19.84 -12.54
C SER A 322 0.09 -20.97 -11.57
N ASN A 323 0.60 -22.05 -12.09
CA ASN A 323 1.12 -23.18 -11.30
C ASN A 323 2.63 -23.26 -11.41
N ASN A 324 3.31 -23.47 -10.28
CA ASN A 324 4.78 -23.54 -10.22
C ASN A 324 5.48 -22.33 -10.86
N TYR A 325 4.83 -21.17 -10.82
CA TYR A 325 5.35 -19.97 -11.46
C TYR A 325 6.40 -19.31 -10.55
N VAL A 326 7.65 -19.37 -11.00
CA VAL A 326 8.82 -18.86 -10.25
C VAL A 326 9.12 -17.46 -10.73
N ASN A 327 8.16 -16.53 -10.58
CA ASN A 327 8.33 -15.12 -10.91
C ASN A 327 7.27 -14.24 -10.24
N ALA A 328 7.51 -12.93 -10.24
CA ALA A 328 6.56 -11.86 -9.92
C ALA A 328 6.67 -10.78 -11.00
N PHE A 329 5.69 -9.90 -11.13
CA PHE A 329 5.74 -8.79 -12.07
C PHE A 329 4.74 -7.68 -11.73
N TRP A 330 5.11 -6.46 -12.11
CA TRP A 330 4.23 -5.30 -12.18
C TRP A 330 3.56 -5.21 -13.56
N ASP A 331 2.32 -4.74 -13.60
CA ASP A 331 1.58 -4.50 -14.85
C ASP A 331 0.83 -3.17 -14.75
N ASP A 332 1.26 -2.19 -15.55
CA ASP A 332 0.64 -0.86 -15.61
C ASP A 332 -0.82 -0.91 -16.06
N SER A 333 -1.20 -1.89 -16.90
CA SER A 333 -2.55 -1.96 -17.45
C SER A 333 -3.62 -2.28 -16.41
N CYS A 334 -3.29 -3.06 -15.38
CA CYS A 334 -4.16 -3.34 -14.25
C CYS A 334 -3.79 -2.53 -13.00
N PHE A 335 -2.70 -1.79 -13.04
CA PHE A 335 -2.13 -1.09 -11.90
C PHE A 335 -1.93 -2.04 -10.72
N CYS A 336 -1.24 -3.14 -10.99
CA CYS A 336 -1.14 -4.25 -10.05
C CYS A 336 0.19 -4.97 -10.07
N MET A 337 0.59 -5.50 -8.90
CA MET A 337 1.63 -6.50 -8.71
C MET A 337 1.01 -7.90 -8.80
N THR A 338 1.72 -8.85 -9.41
CA THR A 338 1.28 -10.23 -9.55
C THR A 338 2.41 -11.18 -9.16
N TYR A 339 2.09 -12.16 -8.31
CA TYR A 339 3.07 -13.04 -7.69
C TYR A 339 2.73 -14.51 -7.94
N GLY A 340 3.70 -15.29 -8.39
CA GLY A 340 3.65 -16.75 -8.41
C GLY A 340 4.01 -17.37 -7.07
N ASP A 341 3.76 -18.66 -6.93
CA ASP A 341 4.01 -19.41 -5.69
C ASP A 341 5.31 -20.21 -5.71
N GLY A 342 6.16 -19.98 -6.70
CA GLY A 342 7.43 -20.67 -6.83
C GLY A 342 7.29 -22.17 -7.15
N GLU A 343 8.40 -22.87 -7.10
CA GLU A 343 8.43 -24.31 -7.37
C GLU A 343 7.56 -25.09 -6.37
N GLY A 344 6.73 -25.99 -6.87
CA GLY A 344 5.81 -26.79 -6.07
C GLY A 344 4.70 -25.97 -5.39
N ASN A 345 4.51 -24.73 -5.75
CA ASN A 345 3.59 -23.77 -5.12
C ASN A 345 3.85 -23.61 -3.60
N LYS A 346 5.12 -23.58 -3.18
CA LYS A 346 5.52 -23.55 -1.76
C LYS A 346 6.37 -22.36 -1.37
N LYS A 347 6.87 -21.61 -2.34
CA LYS A 347 7.78 -20.48 -2.16
C LYS A 347 7.22 -19.23 -2.86
N PRO A 348 6.10 -18.64 -2.37
CA PRO A 348 5.50 -17.48 -3.02
C PRO A 348 6.50 -16.33 -3.11
N LEU A 349 6.52 -15.65 -4.25
CA LEU A 349 7.48 -14.56 -4.56
C LEU A 349 7.02 -13.25 -3.89
N THR A 350 6.77 -13.28 -2.58
CA THR A 350 6.09 -12.22 -1.82
C THR A 350 6.88 -11.71 -0.61
N SER A 351 8.20 -11.99 -0.52
CA SER A 351 9.07 -11.38 0.50
C SER A 351 9.03 -9.85 0.45
N ILE A 352 9.47 -9.17 1.50
CA ILE A 352 9.40 -7.69 1.59
C ILE A 352 10.09 -7.05 0.39
N ASP A 353 11.30 -7.48 0.09
CA ASP A 353 12.12 -6.97 -1.00
C ASP A 353 11.48 -7.22 -2.37
N VAL A 354 10.95 -8.42 -2.66
CA VAL A 354 10.27 -8.71 -3.93
C VAL A 354 8.99 -7.90 -4.06
N ALA A 355 8.17 -7.80 -3.01
CA ALA A 355 6.96 -6.98 -3.06
C ALA A 355 7.28 -5.49 -3.27
N ALA A 356 8.35 -4.99 -2.65
CA ALA A 356 8.83 -3.63 -2.85
C ALA A 356 9.44 -3.40 -4.24
N HIS A 357 10.14 -4.39 -4.79
CA HIS A 357 10.68 -4.39 -6.15
C HIS A 357 9.55 -4.21 -7.17
N GLU A 358 8.51 -5.04 -7.12
CA GLU A 358 7.38 -4.97 -8.05
C GLU A 358 6.62 -3.66 -7.95
N MET A 359 6.34 -3.20 -6.72
CA MET A 359 5.67 -1.92 -6.54
C MET A 359 6.51 -0.73 -7.02
N THR A 360 7.84 -0.84 -6.97
CA THR A 360 8.76 0.18 -7.45
C THR A 360 8.81 0.25 -8.98
N HIS A 361 8.56 -0.83 -9.72
CA HIS A 361 8.35 -0.75 -11.17
C HIS A 361 7.22 0.23 -11.51
N GLY A 362 6.11 0.20 -10.76
CA GLY A 362 5.04 1.18 -10.90
C GLY A 362 5.50 2.61 -10.61
N VAL A 363 6.33 2.83 -9.58
CA VAL A 363 6.91 4.15 -9.30
C VAL A 363 7.83 4.60 -10.44
N THR A 364 8.62 3.70 -11.00
CA THR A 364 9.49 3.97 -12.16
C THR A 364 8.66 4.35 -13.38
N SER A 365 7.59 3.60 -13.70
CA SER A 365 6.65 3.93 -14.79
C SER A 365 6.01 5.32 -14.61
N ALA A 366 5.63 5.65 -13.37
CA ALA A 366 5.01 6.93 -13.03
C ALA A 366 5.99 8.12 -12.95
N THR A 367 7.29 7.91 -13.14
CA THR A 367 8.34 8.94 -12.98
C THR A 367 9.31 8.94 -14.14
N GLY A 368 10.48 8.31 -14.01
CA GLY A 368 11.50 8.23 -15.07
C GLY A 368 11.05 7.45 -16.30
N ASN A 369 10.07 6.59 -16.15
CA ASN A 369 9.44 5.78 -17.21
C ASN A 369 10.47 5.08 -18.12
N MET A 370 11.52 4.51 -17.51
CA MET A 370 12.62 3.87 -18.22
C MET A 370 12.14 2.64 -18.98
N GLU A 371 12.39 2.60 -20.29
CA GLU A 371 12.04 1.48 -21.16
C GLU A 371 12.71 0.19 -20.69
N TYR A 372 11.95 -0.91 -20.71
CA TYR A 372 12.39 -2.19 -20.18
C TYR A 372 13.24 -2.98 -21.19
N ASN A 373 14.27 -2.36 -21.70
CA ASN A 373 15.26 -2.98 -22.60
C ASN A 373 16.62 -2.28 -22.48
N GLY A 374 17.70 -2.97 -22.89
CA GLY A 374 19.04 -2.42 -22.93
C GLY A 374 19.49 -1.83 -21.58
N GLU A 375 20.27 -0.74 -21.61
CA GLU A 375 20.76 -0.10 -20.39
C GLU A 375 19.64 0.57 -19.58
N SER A 376 18.59 1.10 -20.23
CA SER A 376 17.44 1.67 -19.53
C SER A 376 16.67 0.60 -18.75
N GLY A 377 16.55 -0.60 -19.31
CA GLY A 377 15.95 -1.75 -18.62
C GLY A 377 16.77 -2.21 -17.42
N GLY A 378 18.10 -2.26 -17.54
CA GLY A 378 18.99 -2.54 -16.42
C GLY A 378 18.88 -1.51 -15.29
N LEU A 379 18.69 -0.22 -15.63
CA LEU A 379 18.45 0.85 -14.64
C LEU A 379 17.04 0.77 -14.02
N ASN A 380 16.04 0.32 -14.78
CA ASN A 380 14.69 0.07 -14.29
C ASN A 380 14.71 -1.02 -13.20
N GLU A 381 15.33 -2.16 -13.50
CA GLU A 381 15.54 -3.26 -12.55
C GLU A 381 16.33 -2.83 -11.30
N ALA A 382 17.46 -2.16 -11.51
CA ALA A 382 18.27 -1.67 -10.41
C ALA A 382 17.51 -0.66 -9.51
N THR A 383 16.65 0.17 -10.09
CA THR A 383 15.80 1.08 -9.31
C THR A 383 14.88 0.31 -8.38
N SER A 384 14.29 -0.80 -8.86
CA SER A 384 13.46 -1.69 -8.08
C SER A 384 14.26 -2.37 -6.96
N ASP A 385 15.45 -2.90 -7.22
CA ASP A 385 16.31 -3.51 -6.19
C ASP A 385 16.80 -2.50 -5.16
N ILE A 386 17.19 -1.30 -5.59
CA ILE A 386 17.65 -0.22 -4.70
C ILE A 386 16.58 0.17 -3.69
N PHE A 387 15.34 0.36 -4.14
CA PHE A 387 14.26 0.72 -3.24
C PHE A 387 13.72 -0.48 -2.46
N ALA A 388 13.82 -1.71 -2.99
CA ALA A 388 13.53 -2.94 -2.25
C ALA A 388 14.42 -3.06 -1.00
N ALA A 389 15.73 -2.95 -1.15
CA ALA A 389 16.67 -2.93 -0.04
C ALA A 389 16.37 -1.77 0.93
N ALA A 390 16.08 -0.56 0.42
CA ALA A 390 15.78 0.59 1.27
C ALA A 390 14.48 0.39 2.09
N VAL A 391 13.44 -0.22 1.51
CA VAL A 391 12.19 -0.59 2.20
C VAL A 391 12.46 -1.61 3.30
N GLU A 392 13.21 -2.64 3.01
CA GLU A 392 13.53 -3.69 3.97
C GLU A 392 14.32 -3.15 5.18
N PHE A 393 15.35 -2.35 4.95
CA PHE A 393 16.05 -1.64 6.02
C PHE A 393 15.12 -0.74 6.84
N LYS A 394 14.15 -0.09 6.21
CA LYS A 394 13.18 0.78 6.88
C LYS A 394 12.17 -0.02 7.70
N ALA A 395 11.80 -1.20 7.24
CA ALA A 395 10.83 -2.10 7.88
C ALA A 395 11.29 -2.53 9.28
N LYS A 396 12.61 -2.73 9.48
CA LYS A 396 13.18 -3.21 10.74
C LYS A 396 12.50 -4.47 11.25
N ASN A 397 12.10 -5.36 10.34
CA ASN A 397 11.47 -6.61 10.71
C ASN A 397 12.54 -7.55 11.29
N PRO A 398 12.34 -8.16 12.48
CA PRO A 398 13.36 -9.01 13.10
C PRO A 398 13.49 -10.39 12.43
N LYS A 399 12.55 -10.80 11.57
CA LYS A 399 12.60 -12.05 10.80
C LYS A 399 13.17 -11.84 9.40
N ASP A 400 13.13 -10.59 8.93
CA ASP A 400 13.56 -10.15 7.62
C ASP A 400 14.33 -8.85 7.81
N VAL A 401 15.61 -8.99 8.18
CA VAL A 401 16.45 -7.87 8.60
C VAL A 401 17.09 -7.26 7.37
N GLY A 402 16.85 -5.97 7.14
CA GLY A 402 17.31 -5.28 5.95
C GLY A 402 18.78 -5.46 5.64
N ASP A 403 19.06 -5.81 4.40
CA ASP A 403 20.40 -6.08 3.89
C ASP A 403 20.56 -5.64 2.41
N TYR A 404 21.59 -6.09 1.70
CA TYR A 404 21.85 -5.79 0.29
C TYR A 404 21.83 -7.06 -0.56
N LEU A 405 21.03 -8.02 -0.15
CA LEU A 405 20.70 -9.22 -0.92
C LEU A 405 19.30 -9.03 -1.51
N VAL A 406 18.95 -9.77 -2.53
CA VAL A 406 17.61 -9.71 -3.16
C VAL A 406 17.06 -11.12 -3.26
N GLY A 407 15.87 -11.36 -2.72
CA GLY A 407 15.18 -12.65 -2.77
C GLY A 407 15.74 -13.73 -1.86
N GLU A 408 16.55 -13.37 -0.85
CA GLU A 408 17.24 -14.35 0.01
C GLU A 408 16.25 -15.15 0.87
N LYS A 409 15.09 -14.57 1.27
CA LYS A 409 14.09 -15.29 2.07
C LYS A 409 13.35 -16.35 1.28
N ILE A 410 13.22 -16.16 -0.02
CA ILE A 410 12.49 -17.09 -0.88
C ILE A 410 13.35 -18.32 -1.16
N ASP A 411 14.69 -18.15 -1.22
CA ASP A 411 15.64 -19.23 -1.55
C ASP A 411 15.21 -19.94 -2.84
N ILE A 412 15.09 -19.17 -3.93
CA ILE A 412 14.60 -19.65 -5.24
C ILE A 412 15.45 -20.82 -5.73
N ASN A 413 16.77 -20.74 -5.55
CA ASN A 413 17.71 -21.76 -6.01
C ASN A 413 17.70 -23.02 -5.12
N GLY A 414 17.12 -22.96 -3.91
CA GLY A 414 17.09 -24.07 -2.96
C GLY A 414 18.43 -24.43 -2.34
N ASP A 415 19.40 -23.51 -2.40
CA ASP A 415 20.79 -23.68 -1.90
C ASP A 415 21.17 -22.63 -0.83
N GLY A 416 20.19 -21.83 -0.38
CA GLY A 416 20.39 -20.77 0.62
C GLY A 416 21.04 -19.50 0.08
N THR A 417 21.17 -19.36 -1.25
CA THR A 417 21.72 -18.15 -1.88
C THR A 417 20.60 -17.19 -2.29
N PRO A 418 20.83 -15.85 -2.23
CA PRO A 418 19.90 -14.87 -2.75
C PRO A 418 19.83 -14.94 -4.27
N LEU A 419 18.79 -14.33 -4.84
CA LEU A 419 18.67 -14.17 -6.28
C LEU A 419 19.75 -13.23 -6.83
N ARG A 420 20.04 -12.12 -6.14
CA ARG A 420 21.07 -11.13 -6.52
C ARG A 420 21.85 -10.60 -5.33
N TYR A 421 23.05 -10.10 -5.59
CA TYR A 421 23.93 -9.45 -4.62
C TYR A 421 24.23 -8.02 -5.07
N MET A 422 24.05 -7.03 -4.18
CA MET A 422 24.32 -5.64 -4.55
C MET A 422 25.78 -5.21 -4.34
N ASP A 423 26.53 -5.85 -3.42
CA ASP A 423 27.92 -5.52 -3.14
C ASP A 423 28.91 -6.02 -4.20
N LYS A 424 28.63 -7.16 -4.77
CA LYS A 424 29.40 -7.83 -5.81
C LYS A 424 28.44 -8.69 -6.63
N PRO A 425 27.75 -8.10 -7.61
CA PRO A 425 26.72 -8.78 -8.38
C PRO A 425 27.14 -10.10 -8.99
N SER A 426 28.39 -10.20 -9.50
CA SER A 426 28.93 -11.43 -10.12
C SER A 426 28.98 -12.66 -9.21
N LYS A 427 28.65 -12.54 -7.92
CA LYS A 427 28.50 -13.68 -7.02
C LYS A 427 27.39 -14.65 -7.45
N ASP A 428 26.36 -14.17 -8.14
CA ASP A 428 25.28 -14.99 -8.70
C ASP A 428 25.70 -15.75 -9.98
N GLY A 429 26.87 -15.45 -10.52
CA GLY A 429 27.45 -16.08 -11.70
C GLY A 429 27.01 -15.51 -13.05
N ALA A 430 26.14 -14.47 -13.07
CA ALA A 430 25.59 -13.89 -14.29
C ALA A 430 25.59 -12.34 -14.31
N SER A 431 25.34 -11.70 -13.17
CA SER A 431 25.21 -10.25 -13.08
C SER A 431 26.53 -9.50 -13.26
N LEU A 432 26.43 -8.28 -13.81
CA LEU A 432 27.57 -7.43 -14.13
C LEU A 432 27.99 -6.58 -12.92
N ASP A 433 29.27 -6.71 -12.48
CA ASP A 433 29.86 -5.86 -11.43
C ASP A 433 30.13 -4.42 -11.91
N LYS A 434 30.33 -4.23 -13.22
CA LYS A 434 30.78 -2.97 -13.81
C LYS A 434 30.30 -2.80 -15.24
N TRP A 435 30.23 -1.55 -15.65
CA TRP A 435 29.83 -1.18 -17.00
C TRP A 435 30.86 -1.57 -18.06
N SER A 436 30.39 -2.03 -19.19
CA SER A 436 31.09 -2.15 -20.46
C SER A 436 30.16 -1.76 -21.61
N SER A 437 30.70 -1.57 -22.81
CA SER A 437 29.91 -1.26 -24.01
C SER A 437 28.90 -2.35 -24.40
N ASN A 438 29.04 -3.55 -23.82
CA ASN A 438 28.10 -4.66 -24.03
C ASN A 438 26.94 -4.67 -23.02
N ALA A 439 26.92 -3.75 -22.03
CA ALA A 439 25.89 -3.76 -20.96
C ALA A 439 24.44 -3.72 -21.50
N GLY A 440 24.21 -3.01 -22.59
CA GLY A 440 22.90 -2.94 -23.23
C GLY A 440 22.45 -4.19 -23.99
N ASN A 441 23.34 -5.18 -24.18
CA ASN A 441 23.03 -6.46 -24.83
C ASN A 441 22.89 -7.61 -23.83
N VAL A 442 23.03 -7.32 -22.53
CA VAL A 442 22.88 -8.29 -21.44
C VAL A 442 21.43 -8.20 -20.93
N ASP A 443 20.87 -9.31 -20.50
CA ASP A 443 19.55 -9.33 -19.86
C ASP A 443 19.47 -8.27 -18.76
N VAL A 444 18.32 -7.57 -18.69
CA VAL A 444 18.14 -6.40 -17.82
C VAL A 444 18.35 -6.73 -16.33
N HIS A 445 18.02 -7.97 -15.91
CA HIS A 445 18.21 -8.44 -14.53
C HIS A 445 19.68 -8.65 -14.18
N TYR A 446 20.54 -8.93 -15.16
CA TYR A 446 21.98 -9.07 -14.96
C TYR A 446 22.71 -7.74 -15.15
N SER A 447 22.29 -6.93 -16.10
CA SER A 447 22.87 -5.60 -16.30
C SER A 447 22.51 -4.63 -15.17
N SER A 448 21.40 -4.85 -14.45
CA SER A 448 21.02 -4.12 -13.23
C SER A 448 22.12 -4.11 -12.16
N GLY A 449 22.91 -5.17 -12.11
CA GLY A 449 24.05 -5.30 -11.18
C GLY A 449 24.98 -4.09 -11.18
N ILE A 450 25.19 -3.42 -12.31
CA ILE A 450 26.05 -2.23 -12.41
C ILE A 450 25.54 -1.11 -11.47
N ALA A 451 24.25 -0.80 -11.48
CA ALA A 451 23.69 0.26 -10.65
C ALA A 451 23.39 -0.21 -9.22
N ASN A 452 23.09 -1.50 -9.00
CA ASN A 452 23.05 -2.09 -7.66
C ASN A 452 24.40 -1.93 -6.95
N HIS A 453 25.49 -2.25 -7.64
CA HIS A 453 26.85 -2.11 -7.15
C HIS A 453 27.21 -0.64 -6.91
N PHE A 454 26.87 0.26 -7.83
CA PHE A 454 27.00 1.71 -7.63
C PHE A 454 26.29 2.15 -6.35
N PHE A 455 25.06 1.71 -6.12
CA PHE A 455 24.27 2.09 -4.95
C PHE A 455 24.88 1.58 -3.66
N TYR A 456 25.37 0.33 -3.65
CA TYR A 456 26.08 -0.23 -2.51
C TYR A 456 27.36 0.60 -2.22
N LEU A 457 28.19 0.85 -3.23
CA LEU A 457 29.42 1.66 -3.08
C LEU A 457 29.13 3.07 -2.58
N LEU A 458 28.07 3.70 -3.07
CA LEU A 458 27.66 5.04 -2.63
C LEU A 458 27.16 5.02 -1.18
N SER A 459 26.41 3.98 -0.83
CA SER A 459 25.85 3.83 0.52
C SER A 459 26.91 3.49 1.55
N GLU A 460 27.68 2.46 1.30
CA GLU A 460 28.52 1.78 2.26
C GLU A 460 30.03 1.95 2.00
N GLY A 461 30.41 2.15 0.77
CA GLY A 461 31.80 2.20 0.34
C GLY A 461 32.37 0.83 -0.10
N SER A 462 33.64 0.81 -0.52
CA SER A 462 34.31 -0.40 -0.99
C SER A 462 35.00 -1.17 0.15
N GLY A 463 35.32 -2.44 -0.11
CA GLY A 463 36.03 -3.34 0.79
C GLY A 463 35.12 -4.15 1.70
N LYS A 464 35.75 -4.76 2.73
CA LYS A 464 35.05 -5.66 3.67
C LYS A 464 34.19 -4.87 4.65
N LYS A 465 32.96 -5.34 4.87
CA LYS A 465 32.00 -4.80 5.84
C LYS A 465 31.07 -5.90 6.36
N ARG A 466 30.64 -5.77 7.61
CA ARG A 466 29.55 -6.58 8.17
C ARG A 466 28.38 -5.68 8.50
N ILE A 467 27.20 -5.96 7.90
CA ILE A 467 25.98 -5.17 8.07
C ILE A 467 24.85 -6.14 8.42
N ASN A 468 24.19 -5.93 9.55
CA ASN A 468 23.06 -6.73 10.02
C ASN A 468 23.29 -8.26 9.99
N GLY A 469 24.53 -8.68 10.24
CA GLY A 469 24.91 -10.11 10.26
C GLY A 469 25.42 -10.65 8.94
N VAL A 470 25.32 -9.92 7.83
CA VAL A 470 25.82 -10.32 6.50
C VAL A 470 27.20 -9.74 6.24
N ASP A 471 28.10 -10.57 5.71
CA ASP A 471 29.47 -10.17 5.35
C ASP A 471 29.55 -9.79 3.87
N TYR A 472 29.98 -8.56 3.61
CA TYR A 472 30.16 -7.98 2.28
C TYR A 472 31.63 -7.76 1.97
N ASN A 473 31.99 -7.77 0.69
CA ASN A 473 33.31 -7.38 0.22
C ASN A 473 33.23 -6.79 -1.18
N SER A 474 32.90 -5.50 -1.26
CA SER A 474 32.64 -4.79 -2.51
C SER A 474 33.94 -4.29 -3.15
N PRO A 475 34.33 -4.79 -4.33
CA PRO A 475 35.49 -4.30 -5.07
C PRO A 475 35.12 -3.04 -5.87
N THR A 476 36.12 -2.36 -6.44
CA THR A 476 35.93 -1.35 -7.48
C THR A 476 36.62 -1.80 -8.77
N ALA A 477 36.12 -1.33 -9.92
CA ALA A 477 36.65 -1.72 -11.23
C ALA A 477 38.10 -1.27 -11.46
N ASP A 478 38.51 -0.19 -10.81
CA ASP A 478 39.85 0.42 -10.95
C ASP A 478 40.75 0.23 -9.70
N GLY A 479 40.28 -0.52 -8.71
CA GLY A 479 40.99 -0.73 -7.45
C GLY A 479 41.00 0.46 -6.50
N SER A 480 40.30 1.57 -6.85
CA SER A 480 40.23 2.75 -6.00
C SER A 480 39.39 2.50 -4.75
N LYS A 481 39.69 3.24 -3.67
CA LYS A 481 38.87 3.21 -2.45
C LYS A 481 37.71 4.19 -2.56
N VAL A 482 36.49 3.67 -2.47
CA VAL A 482 35.26 4.48 -2.36
C VAL A 482 34.85 4.54 -0.89
N LEU A 483 34.51 5.73 -0.42
CA LEU A 483 33.91 5.95 0.91
C LEU A 483 32.42 6.24 0.72
N GLY A 484 31.57 5.52 1.47
CA GLY A 484 30.12 5.70 1.45
C GLY A 484 29.68 7.03 2.07
N ILE A 485 28.46 7.44 1.75
CA ILE A 485 27.79 8.62 2.33
C ILE A 485 26.64 8.25 3.26
N GLY A 486 26.41 6.95 3.44
CA GLY A 486 25.27 6.37 4.14
C GLY A 486 24.05 6.22 3.24
N ARG A 487 23.33 5.10 3.41
CA ARG A 487 22.17 4.72 2.59
C ARG A 487 21.12 5.83 2.51
N GLY A 488 20.75 6.48 3.64
CA GLY A 488 19.72 7.51 3.64
C GLY A 488 20.01 8.74 2.76
N LYS A 489 21.29 9.04 2.46
CA LYS A 489 21.66 10.05 1.47
C LYS A 489 21.67 9.47 0.06
N ALA A 490 22.14 8.24 -0.10
CA ALA A 490 22.20 7.56 -1.39
C ALA A 490 20.78 7.37 -1.99
N GLU A 491 19.81 6.91 -1.20
CA GLU A 491 18.42 6.73 -1.63
C GLU A 491 17.74 8.05 -2.02
N LYS A 492 18.01 9.14 -1.29
CA LYS A 492 17.49 10.48 -1.66
C LYS A 492 18.08 10.99 -2.98
N ILE A 493 19.36 10.76 -3.22
CA ILE A 493 20.01 11.12 -4.50
C ILE A 493 19.39 10.30 -5.63
N TRP A 494 19.22 8.98 -5.46
CA TRP A 494 18.62 8.13 -6.48
C TRP A 494 17.17 8.51 -6.78
N TYR A 495 16.35 8.73 -5.73
CA TYR A 495 14.97 9.16 -5.89
C TYR A 495 14.86 10.51 -6.59
N LYS A 496 15.69 11.51 -6.23
CA LYS A 496 15.74 12.80 -6.91
C LYS A 496 16.15 12.65 -8.37
N ALA A 497 17.11 11.77 -8.67
CA ALA A 497 17.52 11.50 -10.05
C ALA A 497 16.39 10.82 -10.84
N LEU A 498 15.73 9.81 -10.28
CA LEU A 498 14.61 9.10 -10.87
C LEU A 498 13.45 10.04 -11.22
N THR A 499 13.08 10.92 -10.29
CA THR A 499 11.88 11.77 -10.44
C THR A 499 12.13 13.08 -11.19
N THR A 500 13.40 13.44 -11.47
CA THR A 500 13.73 14.76 -12.04
C THR A 500 14.62 14.68 -13.28
N TYR A 501 15.51 13.69 -13.37
CA TYR A 501 16.56 13.66 -14.39
C TYR A 501 16.53 12.44 -15.29
N PHE A 502 15.96 11.32 -14.85
CA PHE A 502 15.84 10.11 -15.67
C PHE A 502 14.67 10.24 -16.65
N THR A 503 14.84 9.63 -17.81
CA THR A 503 13.85 9.57 -18.89
C THR A 503 13.75 8.14 -19.40
N SER A 504 12.84 7.87 -20.32
CA SER A 504 12.60 6.53 -20.88
C SER A 504 13.85 5.88 -21.49
N THR A 505 14.79 6.67 -22.00
CA THR A 505 16.00 6.20 -22.67
C THR A 505 17.28 6.42 -21.86
N THR A 506 17.17 6.66 -20.55
CA THR A 506 18.33 6.87 -19.68
C THR A 506 19.25 5.64 -19.71
N ASN A 507 20.50 5.83 -20.09
CA ASN A 507 21.58 4.83 -20.03
C ASN A 507 22.49 5.09 -18.82
N TYR A 508 23.47 4.23 -18.53
CA TYR A 508 24.36 4.35 -17.37
C TYR A 508 25.14 5.67 -17.33
N LYS A 509 25.59 6.19 -18.49
CA LYS A 509 26.26 7.49 -18.55
C LYS A 509 25.32 8.65 -18.24
N ALA A 510 24.09 8.58 -18.71
CA ALA A 510 23.05 9.55 -18.37
C ALA A 510 22.63 9.43 -16.90
N ALA A 511 22.54 8.22 -16.33
CA ALA A 511 22.27 8.00 -14.91
C ALA A 511 23.36 8.59 -14.02
N ARG A 512 24.65 8.47 -14.39
CA ARG A 512 25.73 9.18 -13.72
C ARG A 512 25.50 10.70 -13.71
N LYS A 513 25.18 11.30 -14.86
CA LYS A 513 24.90 12.74 -14.97
C LYS A 513 23.69 13.14 -14.11
N GLY A 514 22.60 12.37 -14.19
CA GLY A 514 21.38 12.61 -13.41
C GLY A 514 21.61 12.55 -11.90
N THR A 515 22.33 11.53 -11.41
CA THR A 515 22.66 11.40 -9.99
C THR A 515 23.64 12.45 -9.48
N LEU A 516 24.58 12.90 -10.31
CA LEU A 516 25.44 14.05 -10.01
C LEU A 516 24.63 15.35 -9.91
N SER A 517 23.69 15.57 -10.83
CA SER A 517 22.79 16.73 -10.78
C SER A 517 21.92 16.66 -9.51
N ALA A 518 21.36 15.51 -9.18
CA ALA A 518 20.59 15.30 -7.96
C ALA A 518 21.42 15.57 -6.69
N ALA A 519 22.68 15.09 -6.65
CA ALA A 519 23.58 15.36 -5.53
C ALA A 519 23.92 16.86 -5.42
N LYS A 520 24.12 17.53 -6.56
CA LYS A 520 24.33 18.98 -6.61
C LYS A 520 23.13 19.74 -6.05
N ASP A 521 21.92 19.40 -6.44
CA ASP A 521 20.69 20.05 -5.98
C ASP A 521 20.48 19.87 -4.48
N LEU A 522 20.74 18.66 -3.98
CA LEU A 522 20.48 18.33 -2.56
C LEU A 522 21.58 18.82 -1.61
N TYR A 523 22.84 18.86 -2.07
CA TYR A 523 24.00 19.03 -1.18
C TYR A 523 25.01 20.08 -1.67
N GLY A 524 24.90 20.55 -2.92
CA GLY A 524 25.82 21.50 -3.55
C GLY A 524 26.94 20.83 -4.37
N ALA A 525 27.44 21.54 -5.38
CA ALA A 525 28.42 21.06 -6.36
C ALA A 525 29.80 20.68 -5.74
N ASN A 526 30.17 21.29 -4.62
CA ASN A 526 31.45 21.02 -3.95
C ASN A 526 31.33 20.06 -2.76
N SER A 527 30.11 19.51 -2.53
CA SER A 527 29.81 18.65 -1.40
C SER A 527 30.58 17.33 -1.44
N THR A 528 30.73 16.73 -0.29
CA THR A 528 31.25 15.35 -0.16
C THR A 528 30.36 14.38 -0.94
N GLU A 529 29.05 14.53 -0.88
CA GLU A 529 28.06 13.69 -1.56
C GLU A 529 28.25 13.70 -3.08
N TYR A 530 28.38 14.89 -3.67
CA TYR A 530 28.67 15.02 -5.13
C TYR A 530 29.95 14.29 -5.54
N LYS A 531 31.03 14.49 -4.78
CA LYS A 531 32.32 13.82 -5.04
C LYS A 531 32.22 12.30 -4.88
N ARG A 532 31.44 11.80 -3.92
CA ARG A 532 31.25 10.36 -3.70
C ARG A 532 30.36 9.71 -4.75
N VAL A 533 29.34 10.41 -5.26
CA VAL A 533 28.56 9.96 -6.43
C VAL A 533 29.50 9.74 -7.62
N ALA A 534 30.38 10.72 -7.92
CA ALA A 534 31.36 10.59 -9.00
C ALA A 534 32.30 9.39 -8.79
N ALA A 535 32.81 9.21 -7.57
CA ALA A 535 33.71 8.12 -7.22
C ALA A 535 33.03 6.74 -7.32
N ALA A 536 31.79 6.61 -6.84
CA ALA A 536 31.04 5.37 -6.89
C ALA A 536 30.75 4.93 -8.34
N TRP A 537 30.35 5.86 -9.22
CA TRP A 537 30.20 5.55 -10.65
C TRP A 537 31.53 5.18 -11.34
N THR A 538 32.63 5.82 -10.97
CA THR A 538 33.96 5.44 -11.46
C THR A 538 34.32 4.03 -10.97
N GLY A 539 33.97 3.70 -9.73
CA GLY A 539 34.14 2.37 -9.13
C GLY A 539 33.44 1.24 -9.88
N VAL A 540 32.36 1.53 -10.62
CA VAL A 540 31.67 0.59 -11.51
C VAL A 540 31.95 0.87 -13.00
N ASN A 541 33.05 1.57 -13.31
CA ASN A 541 33.53 1.86 -14.67
C ASN A 541 32.58 2.72 -15.54
N VAL A 542 31.67 3.49 -14.95
CA VAL A 542 30.89 4.51 -15.67
C VAL A 542 31.59 5.86 -15.53
N LYS A 543 32.10 6.42 -16.64
CA LYS A 543 32.91 7.66 -16.70
C LYS A 543 32.21 8.79 -17.44
#